data_99b35ff4d8379acbfa38d564177157a9
#
_entry.id   99b35ff4d8379acbfa38d564177157a9
#
_cell.length_a   1.000
_cell.length_b   1.000
_cell.length_c   1.000
_cell.angle_alpha   90.00
_cell.angle_beta   90.00
_cell.angle_gamma   90.00
#
_symmetry.space_group_name_H-M   'P 1'
#
loop_
_entity.id
_entity.type
_entity.pdbx_description
1 polymer ?
#
loop_
_entity_poly.entity_id
_entity_poly.type
_entity_poly.pdbx_seq_one_letter_code
_entity_poly.pdbx_strand_id
1 'polypeptide(L)'
;PIMLFVKNLSKILSVNKVKDFSKEFFIGANNIFFITAVFIIFLGISYPLILEAFSDSRVSVGSPFYNKVFAPLTFITSLFLVFSTYSIWSRDIPLIGILKSSTVIFALTILSSIAIIYFLSSYEWWLIGGIFFGNLILIRYIVLIIDSVISKKYFNQGSAIAHIGFALLIISISLNAALSSERTFSMSVGDEVKFNENTCLLYTSDAADEGLG
;
A
#
# COMPACT_ATOMS: atom_id res chain seq x y z
N PRO A 1 7.68 -14.01 26.29
CA PRO A 1 7.15 -12.69 25.94
C PRO A 1 5.67 -12.53 26.28
N ILE A 2 4.78 -13.43 25.83
CA ILE A 2 3.33 -13.37 26.06
C ILE A 2 2.98 -13.39 27.54
N MET A 3 3.61 -14.25 28.34
CA MET A 3 3.36 -14.37 29.77
C MET A 3 3.73 -13.08 30.53
N LEU A 4 4.82 -12.42 30.15
CA LEU A 4 5.22 -11.13 30.71
C LEU A 4 4.25 -10.01 30.30
N PHE A 5 3.73 -10.05 29.09
CA PHE A 5 2.71 -9.12 28.61
C PHE A 5 1.41 -9.26 29.41
N VAL A 6 0.90 -10.49 29.54
CA VAL A 6 -0.33 -10.78 30.31
C VAL A 6 -0.18 -10.37 31.77
N LYS A 7 0.97 -10.65 32.40
CA LYS A 7 1.25 -10.28 33.80
C LYS A 7 1.25 -8.76 34.03
N ASN A 8 1.63 -7.97 33.01
CA ASN A 8 1.67 -6.51 33.11
C ASN A 8 0.47 -5.82 32.44
N LEU A 9 -0.52 -6.58 31.95
CA LEU A 9 -1.65 -6.07 31.21
C LEU A 9 -2.43 -4.98 31.99
N SER A 10 -2.65 -5.16 33.29
CA SER A 10 -3.32 -4.18 34.14
C SER A 10 -2.57 -2.86 34.26
N LYS A 11 -1.23 -2.89 34.23
CA LYS A 11 -0.40 -1.68 34.25
C LYS A 11 -0.45 -0.96 32.88
N ILE A 12 -0.54 -1.73 31.79
CA ILE A 12 -0.63 -1.21 30.44
C ILE A 12 -2.01 -0.58 30.19
N LEU A 13 -3.08 -1.22 30.69
CA LEU A 13 -4.46 -0.73 30.54
C LEU A 13 -4.78 0.49 31.42
N SER A 14 -3.97 0.81 32.43
CA SER A 14 -4.13 2.00 33.28
C SER A 14 -3.66 3.30 32.61
N VAL A 15 -3.24 3.24 31.35
CA VAL A 15 -2.75 4.40 30.60
C VAL A 15 -3.89 5.37 30.27
N ASN A 16 -3.60 6.66 30.36
CA ASN A 16 -4.49 7.78 30.02
C ASN A 16 -5.23 7.55 28.69
N LYS A 17 -6.47 8.01 28.62
CA LYS A 17 -7.26 7.94 27.37
C LYS A 17 -6.44 8.49 26.21
N VAL A 18 -6.32 7.71 25.14
CA VAL A 18 -5.71 8.15 23.89
C VAL A 18 -6.47 9.37 23.40
N LYS A 19 -5.77 10.46 23.16
CA LYS A 19 -6.35 11.71 22.70
C LYS A 19 -6.58 11.69 21.20
N ASP A 20 -7.64 12.38 20.77
CA ASP A 20 -8.05 12.41 19.37
C ASP A 20 -6.97 13.08 18.49
N PHE A 21 -6.68 12.43 17.36
CA PHE A 21 -5.66 12.86 16.40
C PHE A 21 -4.26 13.07 16.99
N SER A 22 -3.99 12.48 18.15
CA SER A 22 -2.65 12.40 18.73
C SER A 22 -1.76 11.42 17.96
N LYS A 23 -0.45 11.46 18.22
CA LYS A 23 0.49 10.53 17.60
C LYS A 23 0.18 9.07 17.94
N GLU A 24 -0.23 8.82 19.18
CA GLU A 24 -0.66 7.51 19.67
C GLU A 24 -1.88 6.99 18.92
N PHE A 25 -2.86 7.87 18.64
CA PHE A 25 -4.04 7.54 17.84
C PHE A 25 -3.64 7.06 16.45
N PHE A 26 -2.79 7.81 15.72
CA PHE A 26 -2.38 7.43 14.37
C PHE A 26 -1.56 6.14 14.33
N ILE A 27 -0.67 5.92 15.33
CA ILE A 27 0.09 4.68 15.44
C ILE A 27 -0.84 3.50 15.73
N GLY A 28 -1.78 3.66 16.64
CA GLY A 28 -2.78 2.63 16.96
C GLY A 28 -3.63 2.26 15.76
N ALA A 29 -4.15 3.26 15.05
CA ALA A 29 -4.93 3.05 13.83
C ALA A 29 -4.11 2.35 12.74
N ASN A 30 -2.86 2.77 12.53
CA ASN A 30 -1.96 2.14 11.56
C ASN A 30 -1.71 0.65 11.88
N ASN A 31 -1.54 0.31 13.16
CA ASN A 31 -1.40 -1.09 13.58
C ASN A 31 -2.65 -1.91 13.27
N ILE A 32 -3.85 -1.34 13.44
CA ILE A 32 -5.12 -2.00 13.07
C ILE A 32 -5.15 -2.28 11.56
N PHE A 33 -4.75 -1.32 10.73
CA PHE A 33 -4.69 -1.53 9.28
C PHE A 33 -3.70 -2.62 8.89
N PHE A 34 -2.52 -2.67 9.51
CA PHE A 34 -1.56 -3.75 9.25
C PHE A 34 -2.08 -5.13 9.67
N ILE A 35 -2.73 -5.24 10.84
CA ILE A 35 -3.35 -6.50 11.27
C ILE A 35 -4.45 -6.92 10.28
N THR A 36 -5.27 -5.98 9.83
CA THR A 36 -6.29 -6.22 8.80
C THR A 36 -5.67 -6.71 7.49
N ALA A 37 -4.57 -6.08 7.05
CA ALA A 37 -3.84 -6.50 5.86
C ALA A 37 -3.32 -7.94 5.97
N VAL A 38 -2.69 -8.29 7.10
CA VAL A 38 -2.20 -9.65 7.37
C VAL A 38 -3.35 -10.66 7.33
N PHE A 39 -4.49 -10.33 7.94
CA PHE A 39 -5.67 -11.19 7.95
C PHE A 39 -6.24 -11.43 6.54
N ILE A 40 -6.30 -10.36 5.72
CA ILE A 40 -6.75 -10.46 4.32
C ILE A 40 -5.81 -11.35 3.49
N ILE A 41 -4.49 -11.19 3.65
CA ILE A 41 -3.51 -12.05 2.96
C ILE A 41 -3.69 -13.50 3.39
N PHE A 42 -3.80 -13.73 4.69
CA PHE A 42 -4.01 -15.08 5.23
C PHE A 42 -5.27 -15.74 4.67
N LEU A 43 -6.39 -15.01 4.64
CA LEU A 43 -7.63 -15.52 4.06
C LEU A 43 -7.49 -15.77 2.55
N GLY A 44 -6.87 -14.85 1.82
CA GLY A 44 -6.67 -14.98 0.36
C GLY A 44 -5.82 -16.21 -0.02
N ILE A 45 -4.83 -16.55 0.81
CA ILE A 45 -4.00 -17.75 0.60
C ILE A 45 -4.73 -19.02 1.08
N SER A 46 -5.39 -18.95 2.22
CA SER A 46 -6.02 -20.13 2.84
C SER A 46 -7.33 -20.54 2.15
N TYR A 47 -8.08 -19.59 1.59
CA TYR A 47 -9.39 -19.84 0.99
C TYR A 47 -9.35 -20.86 -0.16
N PRO A 48 -8.47 -20.74 -1.19
CA PRO A 48 -8.32 -21.74 -2.23
C PRO A 48 -7.98 -23.13 -1.68
N LEU A 49 -7.04 -23.20 -0.72
CA LEU A 49 -6.61 -24.48 -0.12
C LEU A 49 -7.73 -25.17 0.64
N ILE A 50 -8.55 -24.39 1.36
CA ILE A 50 -9.70 -24.92 2.09
C ILE A 50 -10.76 -25.44 1.10
N LEU A 51 -11.05 -24.68 0.05
CA LEU A 51 -12.02 -25.11 -0.97
C LEU A 51 -11.58 -26.39 -1.68
N GLU A 52 -10.32 -26.48 -2.07
CA GLU A 52 -9.78 -27.69 -2.73
C GLU A 52 -9.83 -28.92 -1.80
N ALA A 53 -9.67 -28.72 -0.48
CA ALA A 53 -9.78 -29.82 0.50
C ALA A 53 -11.21 -30.35 0.71
N PHE A 54 -12.23 -29.50 0.46
CA PHE A 54 -13.64 -29.86 0.74
C PHE A 54 -14.51 -29.95 -0.53
N SER A 55 -14.00 -29.54 -1.68
CA SER A 55 -14.72 -29.59 -2.96
C SER A 55 -13.74 -29.80 -4.12
N ASP A 56 -14.20 -30.40 -5.21
CA ASP A 56 -13.42 -30.57 -6.44
C ASP A 56 -13.26 -29.25 -7.24
N SER A 57 -13.69 -28.12 -6.69
CA SER A 57 -13.60 -26.83 -7.35
C SER A 57 -12.25 -26.18 -7.09
N ARG A 58 -11.50 -25.90 -8.16
CA ARG A 58 -10.26 -25.12 -8.11
C ARG A 58 -10.57 -23.64 -8.28
N VAL A 59 -10.32 -22.86 -7.24
CA VAL A 59 -10.46 -21.40 -7.25
C VAL A 59 -9.09 -20.77 -7.03
N SER A 60 -8.75 -19.78 -7.86
CA SER A 60 -7.53 -19.00 -7.70
C SER A 60 -7.87 -17.59 -7.23
N VAL A 61 -7.18 -17.11 -6.21
CA VAL A 61 -7.24 -15.73 -5.74
C VAL A 61 -6.05 -14.98 -6.35
N GLY A 62 -6.31 -14.17 -7.36
CA GLY A 62 -5.28 -13.46 -8.12
C GLY A 62 -5.19 -11.98 -7.81
N SER A 63 -4.33 -11.27 -8.57
CA SER A 63 -4.09 -9.83 -8.46
C SER A 63 -5.36 -8.95 -8.46
N PRO A 64 -6.45 -9.25 -9.23
CA PRO A 64 -7.65 -8.41 -9.19
C PRO A 64 -8.32 -8.35 -7.82
N PHE A 65 -8.29 -9.43 -7.03
CA PHE A 65 -8.81 -9.44 -5.67
C PHE A 65 -7.97 -8.54 -4.76
N TYR A 66 -6.65 -8.74 -4.78
CA TYR A 66 -5.76 -7.97 -3.93
C TYR A 66 -5.79 -6.48 -4.27
N ASN A 67 -5.81 -6.10 -5.55
CA ASN A 67 -5.89 -4.70 -5.96
C ASN A 67 -7.16 -4.01 -5.43
N LYS A 68 -8.31 -4.70 -5.44
CA LYS A 68 -9.58 -4.16 -4.92
C LYS A 68 -9.57 -3.95 -3.41
N VAL A 69 -8.86 -4.78 -2.66
CA VAL A 69 -8.87 -4.75 -1.19
C VAL A 69 -7.72 -3.93 -0.64
N PHE A 70 -6.51 -4.10 -1.19
CA PHE A 70 -5.32 -3.42 -0.69
C PHE A 70 -5.21 -1.96 -1.11
N ALA A 71 -5.70 -1.57 -2.29
CA ALA A 71 -5.61 -0.19 -2.72
C ALA A 71 -6.33 0.77 -1.76
N PRO A 72 -7.62 0.57 -1.39
CA PRO A 72 -8.28 1.42 -0.42
C PRO A 72 -7.58 1.43 0.95
N LEU A 73 -7.12 0.26 1.40
CA LEU A 73 -6.41 0.14 2.67
C LEU A 73 -5.11 0.95 2.67
N THR A 74 -4.33 0.85 1.60
CA THR A 74 -3.09 1.61 1.40
C THR A 74 -3.37 3.12 1.35
N PHE A 75 -4.46 3.55 0.72
CA PHE A 75 -4.83 4.96 0.63
C PHE A 75 -5.14 5.56 2.00
N ILE A 76 -5.96 4.87 2.80
CA ILE A 76 -6.29 5.29 4.16
C ILE A 76 -5.04 5.31 5.04
N THR A 77 -4.22 4.25 4.97
CA THR A 77 -2.97 4.17 5.73
C THR A 77 -2.01 5.32 5.35
N SER A 78 -1.91 5.65 4.06
CA SER A 78 -1.10 6.76 3.56
C SER A 78 -1.55 8.11 4.10
N LEU A 79 -2.87 8.36 4.16
CA LEU A 79 -3.42 9.57 4.78
C LEU A 79 -3.08 9.66 6.26
N PHE A 80 -3.27 8.58 7.01
CA PHE A 80 -2.95 8.56 8.43
C PHE A 80 -1.46 8.77 8.68
N LEU A 81 -0.61 8.20 7.83
CA LEU A 81 0.82 8.39 7.91
C LEU A 81 1.21 9.86 7.70
N VAL A 82 0.65 10.54 6.70
CA VAL A 82 0.90 11.96 6.46
C VAL A 82 0.35 12.81 7.62
N PHE A 83 -0.88 12.56 8.08
CA PHE A 83 -1.48 13.32 9.17
C PHE A 83 -0.74 13.11 10.49
N SER A 84 -0.18 11.93 10.74
CA SER A 84 0.63 11.66 11.93
C SER A 84 1.87 12.56 12.02
N THR A 85 2.37 13.08 10.89
CA THR A 85 3.52 14.00 10.89
C THR A 85 3.20 15.38 11.46
N TYR A 86 1.92 15.76 11.52
CA TYR A 86 1.44 17.00 12.14
C TYR A 86 1.04 16.81 13.59
N SER A 87 0.86 15.57 14.04
CA SER A 87 0.38 15.26 15.39
C SER A 87 1.50 15.32 16.43
N ILE A 88 1.10 15.52 17.69
CA ILE A 88 1.97 15.62 18.85
C ILE A 88 1.58 14.52 19.85
N TRP A 89 2.57 14.04 20.63
CA TRP A 89 2.33 13.06 21.68
C TRP A 89 1.42 13.60 22.78
N SER A 90 0.46 12.79 23.19
CA SER A 90 -0.47 13.07 24.32
C SER A 90 -1.21 14.40 24.22
N ARG A 91 -1.38 14.94 23.02
CA ARG A 91 -2.05 16.21 22.79
C ARG A 91 -3.10 16.08 21.71
N ASP A 92 -4.31 16.62 21.98
CA ASP A 92 -5.35 16.72 20.97
C ASP A 92 -4.99 17.78 19.94
N ILE A 93 -5.14 17.45 18.67
CA ILE A 93 -4.96 18.39 17.57
C ILE A 93 -6.25 18.46 16.78
N PRO A 94 -6.83 19.65 16.57
CA PRO A 94 -8.04 19.75 15.76
C PRO A 94 -7.76 19.36 14.31
N LEU A 95 -8.62 18.49 13.76
CA LEU A 95 -8.49 18.00 12.38
C LEU A 95 -8.39 19.15 11.37
N ILE A 96 -9.14 20.23 11.59
CA ILE A 96 -9.10 21.45 10.76
C ILE A 96 -7.68 22.04 10.72
N GLY A 97 -6.95 22.03 11.84
CA GLY A 97 -5.57 22.49 11.90
C GLY A 97 -4.64 21.65 11.05
N ILE A 98 -4.78 20.31 11.10
CA ILE A 98 -4.03 19.37 10.25
C ILE A 98 -4.34 19.62 8.77
N LEU A 99 -5.62 19.70 8.40
CA LEU A 99 -6.05 19.92 7.01
C LEU A 99 -5.52 21.26 6.47
N LYS A 100 -5.65 22.36 7.26
CA LYS A 100 -5.12 23.66 6.85
C LYS A 100 -3.61 23.66 6.67
N SER A 101 -2.87 23.00 7.56
CA SER A 101 -1.41 22.89 7.45
C SER A 101 -0.95 22.01 6.28
N SER A 102 -1.78 21.06 5.84
CA SER A 102 -1.47 20.16 4.74
C SER A 102 -1.89 20.66 3.35
N THR A 103 -2.61 21.80 3.27
CA THR A 103 -3.19 22.30 1.99
C THR A 103 -2.14 22.46 0.89
N VAL A 104 -0.98 23.04 1.19
CA VAL A 104 0.11 23.23 0.21
C VAL A 104 0.65 21.89 -0.26
N ILE A 105 0.82 20.92 0.66
CA ILE A 105 1.26 19.57 0.32
C ILE A 105 0.28 18.89 -0.62
N PHE A 106 -1.02 18.97 -0.35
CA PHE A 106 -2.06 18.42 -1.23
C PHE A 106 -2.05 19.08 -2.61
N ALA A 107 -1.91 20.41 -2.68
CA ALA A 107 -1.83 21.12 -3.96
C ALA A 107 -0.62 20.69 -4.80
N LEU A 108 0.56 20.58 -4.18
CA LEU A 108 1.77 20.10 -4.86
C LEU A 108 1.62 18.63 -5.30
N THR A 109 0.99 17.81 -4.47
CA THR A 109 0.73 16.40 -4.79
C THR A 109 -0.21 16.27 -5.99
N ILE A 110 -1.30 17.02 -6.02
CA ILE A 110 -2.24 17.02 -7.16
C ILE A 110 -1.52 17.40 -8.44
N LEU A 111 -0.75 18.50 -8.41
CA LEU A 111 -0.04 18.99 -9.59
C LEU A 111 0.98 17.98 -10.11
N SER A 112 1.82 17.40 -9.21
CA SER A 112 2.82 16.39 -9.59
C SER A 112 2.18 15.09 -10.07
N SER A 113 1.08 14.66 -9.44
CA SER A 113 0.38 13.43 -9.86
C SER A 113 -0.28 13.58 -11.21
N ILE A 114 -0.90 14.72 -11.51
CA ILE A 114 -1.45 15.01 -12.85
C ILE A 114 -0.33 14.97 -13.89
N ALA A 115 0.83 15.57 -13.61
CA ALA A 115 1.97 15.54 -14.53
C ALA A 115 2.44 14.10 -14.81
N ILE A 116 2.51 13.22 -13.80
CA ILE A 116 2.91 11.83 -13.99
C ILE A 116 1.83 11.07 -14.78
N ILE A 117 0.56 11.18 -14.39
CA ILE A 117 -0.56 10.47 -15.01
C ILE A 117 -0.72 10.85 -16.48
N TYR A 118 -0.41 12.10 -16.85
CA TYR A 118 -0.48 12.56 -18.25
C TYR A 118 0.37 11.71 -19.22
N PHE A 119 1.47 11.13 -18.72
CA PHE A 119 2.37 10.25 -19.51
C PHE A 119 2.00 8.77 -19.45
N LEU A 120 0.94 8.40 -18.71
CA LEU A 120 0.52 7.01 -18.59
C LEU A 120 -0.55 6.66 -19.63
N SER A 121 -0.53 5.42 -20.10
CA SER A 121 -1.50 4.86 -21.03
C SER A 121 -2.68 4.15 -20.35
N SER A 122 -2.58 3.85 -19.06
CA SER A 122 -3.61 3.19 -18.26
C SER A 122 -4.13 4.09 -17.14
N TYR A 123 -5.46 4.15 -16.96
CA TYR A 123 -6.14 5.05 -16.03
C TYR A 123 -7.01 4.32 -14.99
N GLU A 124 -6.61 3.15 -14.57
CA GLU A 124 -7.34 2.44 -13.52
C GLU A 124 -7.26 3.21 -12.18
N TRP A 125 -8.38 3.27 -11.45
CA TRP A 125 -8.53 4.07 -10.24
C TRP A 125 -7.48 3.77 -9.16
N TRP A 126 -7.08 2.51 -9.02
CA TRP A 126 -6.08 2.09 -8.01
C TRP A 126 -4.66 2.50 -8.39
N LEU A 127 -4.34 2.58 -9.70
CA LEU A 127 -3.06 3.10 -10.19
C LEU A 127 -2.95 4.60 -9.93
N ILE A 128 -4.00 5.35 -10.30
CA ILE A 128 -4.09 6.79 -10.06
C ILE A 128 -3.97 7.08 -8.56
N GLY A 129 -4.70 6.34 -7.74
CA GLY A 129 -4.63 6.43 -6.29
C GLY A 129 -3.25 6.12 -5.75
N GLY A 130 -2.59 5.06 -6.22
CA GLY A 130 -1.25 4.69 -5.80
C GLY A 130 -0.22 5.78 -6.10
N ILE A 131 -0.25 6.37 -7.31
CA ILE A 131 0.61 7.50 -7.67
C ILE A 131 0.32 8.71 -6.78
N PHE A 132 -0.95 9.06 -6.58
CA PHE A 132 -1.34 10.19 -5.74
C PHE A 132 -0.88 10.02 -4.28
N PHE A 133 -1.19 8.89 -3.66
CA PHE A 133 -0.86 8.66 -2.24
C PHE A 133 0.63 8.40 -2.02
N GLY A 134 1.32 7.76 -2.96
CA GLY A 134 2.78 7.64 -2.93
C GLY A 134 3.46 9.01 -3.02
N ASN A 135 3.02 9.85 -3.96
CA ASN A 135 3.50 11.24 -4.08
C ASN A 135 3.20 12.07 -2.84
N LEU A 136 2.03 11.88 -2.22
CA LEU A 136 1.63 12.60 -1.01
C LEU A 136 2.62 12.34 0.14
N ILE A 137 3.00 11.09 0.35
CA ILE A 137 4.01 10.72 1.36
C ILE A 137 5.36 11.29 0.97
N LEU A 138 5.79 11.11 -0.28
CA LEU A 138 7.09 11.53 -0.78
C LEU A 138 7.29 13.05 -0.58
N ILE A 139 6.37 13.86 -1.08
CA ILE A 139 6.42 15.32 -0.98
C ILE A 139 6.42 15.76 0.48
N ARG A 140 5.57 15.14 1.33
CA ARG A 140 5.54 15.48 2.75
C ARG A 140 6.89 15.26 3.43
N TYR A 141 7.53 14.12 3.20
CA TYR A 141 8.81 13.82 3.82
C TYR A 141 9.96 14.65 3.25
N ILE A 142 9.94 14.98 1.96
CA ILE A 142 10.89 15.94 1.37
C ILE A 142 10.76 17.31 2.05
N VAL A 143 9.54 17.83 2.21
CA VAL A 143 9.29 19.10 2.87
C VAL A 143 9.76 19.06 4.34
N LEU A 144 9.53 17.96 5.06
CA LEU A 144 10.04 17.79 6.43
C LEU A 144 11.56 17.82 6.52
N ILE A 145 12.25 17.19 5.57
CA ILE A 145 13.72 17.21 5.51
C ILE A 145 14.21 18.64 5.25
N ILE A 146 13.64 19.33 4.28
CA ILE A 146 14.00 20.70 3.93
C ILE A 146 13.77 21.64 5.14
N ASP A 147 12.61 21.56 5.78
CA ASP A 147 12.30 22.37 6.97
C ASP A 147 13.27 22.09 8.12
N SER A 148 13.63 20.82 8.34
CA SER A 148 14.61 20.41 9.34
C SER A 148 16.00 21.01 9.08
N VAL A 149 16.45 21.00 7.83
CA VAL A 149 17.74 21.59 7.44
C VAL A 149 17.74 23.11 7.62
N ILE A 150 16.69 23.79 7.15
CA ILE A 150 16.58 25.25 7.25
C ILE A 150 16.44 25.69 8.72
N SER A 151 15.57 25.04 9.47
CA SER A 151 15.27 25.40 10.87
C SER A 151 16.28 24.85 11.87
N LYS A 152 17.28 24.08 11.43
CA LYS A 152 18.28 23.38 12.27
C LYS A 152 17.65 22.57 13.41
N LYS A 153 16.45 22.02 13.19
CA LYS A 153 15.75 21.18 14.15
C LYS A 153 16.15 19.73 13.99
N TYR A 154 16.20 19.02 15.13
CA TYR A 154 16.42 17.58 15.09
C TYR A 154 15.31 16.90 14.29
N PHE A 155 15.71 16.04 13.36
CA PHE A 155 14.82 15.22 12.56
C PHE A 155 15.28 13.76 12.59
N ASN A 156 14.32 12.84 12.75
CA ASN A 156 14.62 11.42 12.73
C ASN A 156 14.85 10.94 11.30
N GLN A 157 16.11 10.90 10.87
CA GLN A 157 16.52 10.49 9.53
C GLN A 157 16.09 9.07 9.20
N GLY A 158 16.16 8.13 10.15
CA GLY A 158 15.73 6.73 9.94
C GLY A 158 14.25 6.62 9.58
N SER A 159 13.40 7.39 10.28
CA SER A 159 11.98 7.47 9.94
C SER A 159 11.74 8.03 8.54
N ALA A 160 12.48 9.08 8.15
CA ALA A 160 12.33 9.67 6.82
C ALA A 160 12.71 8.69 5.71
N ILE A 161 13.84 8.02 5.84
CA ILE A 161 14.32 7.03 4.86
C ILE A 161 13.29 5.92 4.70
N ALA A 162 12.76 5.37 5.81
CA ALA A 162 11.76 4.32 5.78
C ALA A 162 10.48 4.74 5.04
N HIS A 163 9.96 5.95 5.32
CA HIS A 163 8.71 6.40 4.70
C HIS A 163 8.91 6.87 3.25
N ILE A 164 10.05 7.43 2.90
CA ILE A 164 10.40 7.71 1.50
C ILE A 164 10.53 6.40 0.72
N GLY A 165 11.19 5.37 1.29
CA GLY A 165 11.26 4.05 0.68
C GLY A 165 9.88 3.43 0.45
N PHE A 166 8.97 3.56 1.42
CA PHE A 166 7.59 3.11 1.29
C PHE A 166 6.82 3.89 0.21
N ALA A 167 7.00 5.21 0.13
CA ALA A 167 6.40 6.03 -0.92
C ALA A 167 6.87 5.62 -2.32
N LEU A 168 8.19 5.42 -2.49
CA LEU A 168 8.78 4.96 -3.74
C LEU A 168 8.28 3.56 -4.12
N LEU A 169 8.10 2.66 -3.15
CA LEU A 169 7.53 1.34 -3.38
C LEU A 169 6.11 1.44 -3.97
N ILE A 170 5.23 2.25 -3.36
CA ILE A 170 3.86 2.44 -3.85
C ILE A 170 3.86 3.01 -5.27
N ILE A 171 4.67 4.04 -5.53
CA ILE A 171 4.78 4.65 -6.86
C ILE A 171 5.30 3.63 -7.88
N SER A 172 6.34 2.88 -7.54
CA SER A 172 6.96 1.89 -8.44
C SER A 172 5.99 0.75 -8.79
N ILE A 173 5.21 0.24 -7.82
CA ILE A 173 4.20 -0.77 -8.06
C ILE A 173 3.12 -0.22 -9.01
N SER A 174 2.66 1.01 -8.77
CA SER A 174 1.64 1.66 -9.61
C SER A 174 2.15 1.91 -11.03
N LEU A 175 3.38 2.41 -11.17
CA LEU A 175 4.00 2.65 -12.48
C LEU A 175 4.25 1.35 -13.24
N ASN A 176 4.78 0.33 -12.57
CA ASN A 176 5.00 -0.98 -13.19
C ASN A 176 3.70 -1.56 -13.72
N ALA A 177 2.63 -1.52 -12.93
CA ALA A 177 1.33 -2.03 -13.35
C ALA A 177 0.69 -1.18 -14.48
N ALA A 178 0.95 0.14 -14.52
CA ALA A 178 0.47 1.01 -15.59
C ALA A 178 1.23 0.82 -16.92
N LEU A 179 2.50 0.46 -16.85
CA LEU A 179 3.38 0.30 -18.01
C LEU A 179 3.51 -1.16 -18.48
N SER A 180 3.18 -2.14 -17.64
CA SER A 180 3.17 -3.56 -18.01
C SER A 180 1.88 -3.92 -18.73
N SER A 181 1.99 -4.81 -19.70
CA SER A 181 0.87 -5.39 -20.41
C SER A 181 0.92 -6.92 -20.23
N GLU A 182 -0.06 -7.45 -19.52
CA GLU A 182 -0.20 -8.90 -19.30
C GLU A 182 -1.48 -9.40 -19.97
N ARG A 183 -1.36 -10.49 -20.72
CA ARG A 183 -2.50 -11.22 -21.28
C ARG A 183 -2.31 -12.70 -21.09
N THR A 184 -3.33 -13.37 -20.61
CA THR A 184 -3.38 -14.82 -20.48
C THR A 184 -4.06 -15.40 -21.70
N PHE A 185 -3.40 -16.34 -22.36
CA PHE A 185 -3.93 -17.06 -23.51
C PHE A 185 -4.00 -18.55 -23.16
N SER A 186 -5.09 -19.19 -23.55
CA SER A 186 -5.16 -20.65 -23.57
C SER A 186 -4.67 -21.12 -24.95
N MET A 187 -3.57 -21.84 -24.99
CA MET A 187 -2.90 -22.26 -26.24
C MET A 187 -2.71 -23.76 -26.24
N SER A 188 -2.87 -24.35 -27.40
CA SER A 188 -2.48 -25.73 -27.70
C SER A 188 -1.14 -25.76 -28.43
N VAL A 189 -0.43 -26.90 -28.38
CA VAL A 189 0.84 -27.04 -29.09
C VAL A 189 0.62 -26.82 -30.61
N GLY A 190 1.36 -25.86 -31.17
CA GLY A 190 1.24 -25.41 -32.55
C GLY A 190 0.46 -24.11 -32.75
N ASP A 191 -0.16 -23.59 -31.68
CA ASP A 191 -0.87 -22.32 -31.77
C ASP A 191 0.09 -21.12 -31.80
N GLU A 192 -0.25 -20.12 -32.61
CA GLU A 192 0.43 -18.84 -32.71
C GLU A 192 -0.46 -17.71 -32.17
N VAL A 193 0.07 -16.92 -31.26
CA VAL A 193 -0.61 -15.74 -30.71
C VAL A 193 0.27 -14.50 -30.90
N LYS A 194 -0.33 -13.44 -31.46
CA LYS A 194 0.30 -12.12 -31.54
C LYS A 194 0.05 -11.35 -30.26
N PHE A 195 1.12 -10.94 -29.62
CA PHE A 195 1.11 -10.06 -28.47
C PHE A 195 2.02 -8.85 -28.69
N ASN A 196 1.42 -7.68 -28.79
CA ASN A 196 2.08 -6.45 -29.23
C ASN A 196 2.73 -6.66 -30.62
N GLU A 197 4.03 -6.39 -30.71
CA GLU A 197 4.82 -6.57 -31.96
C GLU A 197 5.42 -7.99 -32.11
N ASN A 198 5.25 -8.84 -31.09
CA ASN A 198 5.84 -10.17 -31.05
C ASN A 198 4.80 -11.25 -31.39
N THR A 199 5.23 -12.28 -32.10
CA THR A 199 4.44 -13.51 -32.33
C THR A 199 5.03 -14.61 -31.46
N CYS A 200 4.19 -15.19 -30.60
CA CYS A 200 4.54 -16.33 -29.76
C CYS A 200 3.96 -17.60 -30.36
N LEU A 201 4.81 -18.61 -30.56
CA LEU A 201 4.42 -19.97 -31.00
C LEU A 201 4.65 -20.93 -29.85
N LEU A 202 3.62 -21.69 -29.47
CA LEU A 202 3.76 -22.77 -28.51
C LEU A 202 4.14 -24.08 -29.23
N TYR A 203 5.41 -24.47 -29.18
CA TYR A 203 5.92 -25.66 -29.89
C TYR A 203 6.18 -26.87 -28.99
N THR A 204 6.20 -26.67 -27.66
CA THR A 204 6.25 -27.79 -26.67
C THR A 204 5.40 -27.44 -25.46
N SER A 205 4.75 -28.43 -24.84
CA SER A 205 4.16 -28.30 -23.50
C SER A 205 5.28 -28.50 -22.47
N ASP A 206 5.28 -27.72 -21.38
CA ASP A 206 6.22 -27.95 -20.29
C ASP A 206 5.83 -29.23 -19.53
N ALA A 207 6.80 -30.10 -19.28
CA ALA A 207 6.58 -31.35 -18.55
C ALA A 207 6.02 -31.16 -17.13
N ALA A 208 6.13 -29.93 -16.57
CA ALA A 208 5.56 -29.57 -15.28
C ALA A 208 4.01 -29.43 -15.32
N ASP A 209 3.43 -29.13 -16.49
CA ASP A 209 1.98 -28.99 -16.65
C ASP A 209 1.26 -30.32 -16.93
N GLU A 210 1.98 -31.35 -17.36
CA GLU A 210 1.40 -32.68 -17.66
C GLU A 210 0.92 -33.44 -16.41
N GLY A 211 1.35 -33.03 -15.21
CA GLY A 211 0.92 -33.65 -13.94
C GLY A 211 -0.42 -33.14 -13.38
N LEU A 212 -1.02 -32.14 -14.02
CA LEU A 212 -2.25 -31.47 -13.55
C LEU A 212 -3.45 -31.63 -14.49
N GLY A 213 -3.36 -32.59 -15.42
CA GLY A 213 -4.44 -32.95 -16.33
C GLY A 213 -5.60 -33.65 -15.65
#